data_f138a4db5382f8b216328fcf205e8125
#
_entry.id   f138a4db5382f8b216328fcf205e8125
#
_cell.length_a   1.000
_cell.length_b   1.000
_cell.length_c   1.000
_cell.angle_alpha   90.00
_cell.angle_beta   90.00
_cell.angle_gamma   90.00
#
_symmetry.space_group_name_H-M   'P 1'
#
loop_
_entity.id
_entity.type
_entity.pdbx_description
1 polymer ?
#
loop_
_entity_poly.entity_id
_entity_poly.type
_entity_poly.pdbx_seq_one_letter_code
_entity_poly.pdbx_strand_id
1 'polypeptide(L)'
;MDEFQREQRILSALQASGRVLVNDLAEQFGVSTVTVRKDLDALEQRSLVRRVRGGAVSTSPTDEGAFEMRTRHAAHAKEAIGRSVGPVVEHGDVIAMDSSTTCFYLAHQLLDRRNLVVVTNGLRVANLFMERSTAMVLMPGGVLRRSAGSMVGPIGDILAGRGQIDKGFFGVVGLSTTHGLMDLAVEEAQTKKFLAQACRTVYAVFDSTKADRFALHSFADLDQITALYTDSGISDAFVEDWTALGIDVHVTTLDSSAGSAEGDVRKGER
;
A
#
# COMPACT_ATOMS: atom_id res chain seq x y z
N MET A 1 6.35 -26.34 -20.78
CA MET A 1 6.75 -25.23 -19.87
C MET A 1 5.62 -25.02 -18.88
N ASP A 2 5.91 -25.09 -17.59
CA ASP A 2 4.92 -24.87 -16.54
C ASP A 2 4.61 -23.36 -16.34
N GLU A 3 3.60 -23.06 -15.51
CA GLU A 3 3.13 -21.70 -15.25
C GLU A 3 4.24 -20.83 -14.63
N PHE A 4 4.96 -21.36 -13.64
CA PHE A 4 6.03 -20.65 -12.95
C PHE A 4 7.18 -20.28 -13.91
N GLN A 5 7.60 -21.20 -14.77
CA GLN A 5 8.64 -20.93 -15.77
C GLN A 5 8.18 -19.87 -16.79
N ARG A 6 6.89 -19.87 -17.19
CA ARG A 6 6.36 -18.83 -18.08
C ARG A 6 6.39 -17.47 -17.44
N GLU A 7 5.94 -17.35 -16.19
CA GLU A 7 5.96 -16.10 -15.45
C GLU A 7 7.37 -15.52 -15.33
N GLN A 8 8.36 -16.35 -14.97
CA GLN A 8 9.76 -15.91 -14.88
C GLN A 8 10.28 -15.38 -16.22
N ARG A 9 9.94 -16.04 -17.33
CA ARG A 9 10.33 -15.57 -18.68
C ARG A 9 9.61 -14.28 -19.08
N ILE A 10 8.33 -14.11 -18.72
CA ILE A 10 7.59 -12.85 -18.94
C ILE A 10 8.27 -11.71 -18.20
N LEU A 11 8.60 -11.90 -16.91
CA LEU A 11 9.27 -10.88 -16.11
C LEU A 11 10.66 -10.53 -16.66
N SER A 12 11.43 -11.53 -17.07
CA SER A 12 12.75 -11.32 -17.71
C SER A 12 12.63 -10.54 -19.04
N ALA A 13 11.65 -10.87 -19.87
CA ALA A 13 11.40 -10.15 -21.12
C ALA A 13 10.97 -8.69 -20.85
N LEU A 14 10.16 -8.46 -19.82
CA LEU A 14 9.76 -7.12 -19.40
C LEU A 14 10.95 -6.31 -18.87
N GLN A 15 11.85 -6.92 -18.11
CA GLN A 15 13.07 -6.25 -17.66
C GLN A 15 13.97 -5.83 -18.82
N ALA A 16 14.06 -6.67 -19.84
CA ALA A 16 14.91 -6.40 -20.99
C ALA A 16 14.33 -5.35 -21.96
N SER A 17 13.01 -5.35 -22.17
CA SER A 17 12.35 -4.55 -23.22
C SER A 17 11.37 -3.49 -22.71
N GLY A 18 11.06 -3.50 -21.42
CA GLY A 18 10.07 -2.60 -20.79
C GLY A 18 8.62 -2.92 -21.15
N ARG A 19 8.39 -3.70 -22.23
CA ARG A 19 7.06 -4.05 -22.74
C ARG A 19 7.06 -5.43 -23.38
N VAL A 20 5.94 -6.17 -23.23
CA VAL A 20 5.69 -7.44 -23.93
C VAL A 20 4.30 -7.41 -24.60
N LEU A 21 4.18 -8.11 -25.72
CA LEU A 21 2.90 -8.30 -26.41
C LEU A 21 2.39 -9.73 -26.22
N VAL A 22 1.07 -9.87 -26.06
CA VAL A 22 0.42 -11.18 -25.85
C VAL A 22 0.71 -12.14 -26.99
N ASN A 23 0.69 -11.65 -28.23
CA ASN A 23 0.91 -12.49 -29.40
C ASN A 23 2.35 -12.99 -29.48
N ASP A 24 3.32 -12.13 -29.21
CA ASP A 24 4.75 -12.46 -29.25
C ASP A 24 5.09 -13.51 -28.16
N LEU A 25 4.55 -13.32 -26.95
CA LEU A 25 4.72 -14.28 -25.87
C LEU A 25 4.04 -15.64 -26.17
N ALA A 26 2.84 -15.61 -26.78
CA ALA A 26 2.12 -16.82 -27.15
C ALA A 26 2.90 -17.66 -28.18
N GLU A 27 3.49 -16.99 -29.18
CA GLU A 27 4.34 -17.60 -30.17
C GLU A 27 5.64 -18.13 -29.55
N GLN A 28 6.33 -17.29 -28.76
CA GLN A 28 7.60 -17.63 -28.11
C GLN A 28 7.48 -18.82 -27.15
N PHE A 29 6.35 -18.94 -26.45
CA PHE A 29 6.14 -19.98 -25.45
C PHE A 29 5.40 -21.21 -25.98
N GLY A 30 4.85 -21.14 -27.20
CA GLY A 30 4.06 -22.20 -27.80
C GLY A 30 2.74 -22.46 -27.08
N VAL A 31 2.11 -21.41 -26.55
CA VAL A 31 0.83 -21.49 -25.81
C VAL A 31 -0.22 -20.56 -26.43
N SER A 32 -1.48 -20.72 -26.01
CA SER A 32 -2.56 -19.86 -26.50
C SER A 32 -2.44 -18.43 -25.97
N THR A 33 -2.97 -17.45 -26.73
CA THR A 33 -3.07 -16.05 -26.25
C THR A 33 -3.95 -15.93 -24.99
N VAL A 34 -4.88 -16.88 -24.79
CA VAL A 34 -5.72 -16.96 -23.58
C VAL A 34 -4.86 -17.32 -22.38
N THR A 35 -3.95 -18.29 -22.53
CA THR A 35 -3.00 -18.69 -21.48
C THR A 35 -2.11 -17.52 -21.09
N VAL A 36 -1.53 -16.83 -22.07
CA VAL A 36 -0.68 -15.65 -21.81
C VAL A 36 -1.44 -14.54 -21.11
N ARG A 37 -2.71 -14.28 -21.51
CA ARG A 37 -3.54 -13.28 -20.82
C ARG A 37 -3.76 -13.65 -19.37
N LYS A 38 -4.06 -14.93 -19.08
CA LYS A 38 -4.22 -15.44 -17.71
C LYS A 38 -2.94 -15.27 -16.89
N ASP A 39 -1.78 -15.61 -17.46
CA ASP A 39 -0.49 -15.43 -16.79
C ASP A 39 -0.22 -13.93 -16.51
N LEU A 40 -0.48 -13.05 -17.48
CA LEU A 40 -0.32 -11.61 -17.31
C LEU A 40 -1.32 -11.01 -16.31
N ASP A 41 -2.55 -11.52 -16.25
CA ASP A 41 -3.56 -11.07 -15.27
C ASP A 41 -3.15 -11.51 -13.86
N ALA A 42 -2.60 -12.73 -13.68
CA ALA A 42 -2.06 -13.19 -12.41
C ALA A 42 -0.82 -12.36 -11.97
N LEU A 43 0.04 -11.99 -12.90
CA LEU A 43 1.18 -11.11 -12.63
C LEU A 43 0.73 -9.67 -12.27
N GLU A 44 -0.32 -9.16 -12.92
CA GLU A 44 -0.90 -7.85 -12.60
C GLU A 44 -1.55 -7.84 -11.21
N GLN A 45 -2.29 -8.90 -10.84
CA GLN A 45 -2.86 -9.04 -9.50
C GLN A 45 -1.78 -9.00 -8.41
N ARG A 46 -0.57 -9.49 -8.72
CA ARG A 46 0.61 -9.40 -7.84
C ARG A 46 1.41 -8.12 -8.02
N SER A 47 0.90 -7.16 -8.81
CA SER A 47 1.55 -5.86 -9.11
C SER A 47 2.95 -5.97 -9.75
N LEU A 48 3.25 -7.11 -10.36
CA LEU A 48 4.54 -7.38 -11.02
C LEU A 48 4.59 -6.82 -12.45
N VAL A 49 3.44 -6.62 -13.08
CA VAL A 49 3.29 -6.04 -14.40
C VAL A 49 2.07 -5.12 -14.44
N ARG A 50 2.01 -4.22 -15.40
CA ARG A 50 0.82 -3.42 -15.70
C ARG A 50 0.27 -3.79 -17.08
N ARG A 51 -0.99 -4.20 -17.13
CA ARG A 51 -1.68 -4.52 -18.39
C ARG A 51 -1.86 -3.27 -19.24
N VAL A 52 -1.62 -3.43 -20.52
CA VAL A 52 -1.91 -2.44 -21.56
C VAL A 52 -2.62 -3.12 -22.72
N ARG A 53 -3.18 -2.33 -23.66
CA ARG A 53 -3.86 -2.91 -24.82
C ARG A 53 -2.89 -3.80 -25.63
N GLY A 54 -3.20 -5.09 -25.68
CA GLY A 54 -2.43 -6.10 -26.41
C GLY A 54 -1.21 -6.67 -25.70
N GLY A 55 -0.95 -6.32 -24.43
CA GLY A 55 0.22 -6.82 -23.72
C GLY A 55 0.33 -6.39 -22.28
N ALA A 56 1.56 -6.29 -21.80
CA ALA A 56 1.92 -5.71 -20.51
C ALA A 56 3.20 -4.86 -20.64
N VAL A 57 3.35 -3.92 -19.72
CA VAL A 57 4.58 -3.15 -19.52
C VAL A 57 5.16 -3.49 -18.16
N SER A 58 6.48 -3.36 -18.05
CA SER A 58 7.12 -3.42 -16.75
C SER A 58 6.50 -2.37 -15.85
N THR A 59 6.02 -2.76 -14.68
CA THR A 59 6.05 -1.83 -13.58
C THR A 59 7.55 -1.57 -13.36
N SER A 60 7.98 -0.32 -13.45
CA SER A 60 9.35 0.01 -13.04
C SER A 60 9.60 -0.72 -11.72
N PRO A 61 10.81 -1.28 -11.46
CA PRO A 61 11.11 -1.89 -10.15
C PRO A 61 10.81 -0.95 -8.97
N THR A 62 10.56 0.32 -9.26
CA THR A 62 10.25 1.40 -8.33
C THR A 62 8.79 1.88 -8.42
N ASP A 63 7.92 1.23 -9.22
CA ASP A 63 6.52 1.67 -9.41
C ASP A 63 5.55 0.61 -8.91
N GLU A 64 4.90 0.90 -7.78
CA GLU A 64 3.83 0.07 -7.20
C GLU A 64 2.53 0.05 -8.03
N GLY A 65 2.50 0.70 -9.20
CA GLY A 65 1.31 0.94 -9.98
C GLY A 65 0.55 2.22 -9.57
N ALA A 66 -0.41 2.61 -10.39
CA ALA A 66 -1.19 3.82 -10.16
C ALA A 66 -1.99 3.72 -8.86
N PHE A 67 -2.05 4.81 -8.12
CA PHE A 67 -2.79 4.92 -6.86
C PHE A 67 -4.23 4.42 -6.99
N GLU A 68 -4.91 4.76 -8.07
CA GLU A 68 -6.30 4.38 -8.35
C GLU A 68 -6.47 2.85 -8.48
N MET A 69 -5.49 2.16 -9.07
CA MET A 69 -5.49 0.69 -9.15
C MET A 69 -5.28 0.07 -7.77
N ARG A 70 -4.30 0.56 -7.03
CA ARG A 70 -4.01 0.09 -5.66
C ARG A 70 -5.17 0.34 -4.71
N THR A 71 -5.92 1.44 -4.87
CA THR A 71 -7.09 1.75 -4.03
C THR A 71 -8.20 0.70 -4.20
N ARG A 72 -8.41 0.19 -5.42
CA ARG A 72 -9.42 -0.83 -5.71
C ARG A 72 -9.00 -2.23 -5.25
N HIS A 73 -7.69 -2.50 -5.25
CA HIS A 73 -7.17 -3.80 -4.80
C HIS A 73 -7.34 -3.93 -3.29
N ALA A 74 -7.95 -5.05 -2.84
CA ALA A 74 -8.24 -5.32 -1.43
C ALA A 74 -8.96 -4.16 -0.70
N ALA A 75 -9.90 -3.47 -1.39
CA ALA A 75 -10.57 -2.28 -0.86
C ALA A 75 -11.30 -2.55 0.47
N HIS A 76 -12.03 -3.68 0.56
CA HIS A 76 -12.72 -4.07 1.80
C HIS A 76 -11.76 -4.31 2.98
N ALA A 77 -10.62 -4.96 2.71
CA ALA A 77 -9.60 -5.17 3.75
C ALA A 77 -9.04 -3.83 4.25
N LYS A 78 -8.68 -2.93 3.34
CA LYS A 78 -8.14 -1.60 3.70
C LYS A 78 -9.15 -0.74 4.45
N GLU A 79 -10.41 -0.82 4.07
CA GLU A 79 -11.49 -0.12 4.78
C GLU A 79 -11.68 -0.68 6.19
N ALA A 80 -11.69 -2.00 6.34
CA ALA A 80 -11.79 -2.66 7.65
C ALA A 80 -10.58 -2.33 8.53
N ILE A 81 -9.36 -2.36 7.97
CA ILE A 81 -8.14 -1.95 8.67
C ILE A 81 -8.25 -0.48 9.10
N GLY A 82 -8.65 0.42 8.20
CA GLY A 82 -8.85 1.83 8.52
C GLY A 82 -9.80 2.04 9.70
N ARG A 83 -10.94 1.32 9.73
CA ARG A 83 -11.89 1.36 10.86
C ARG A 83 -11.27 0.85 12.15
N SER A 84 -10.48 -0.23 12.09
CA SER A 84 -9.82 -0.81 13.26
C SER A 84 -8.76 0.12 13.86
N VAL A 85 -8.01 0.81 13.00
CA VAL A 85 -6.95 1.76 13.41
C VAL A 85 -7.51 3.12 13.84
N GLY A 86 -8.64 3.55 13.30
CA GLY A 86 -9.23 4.88 13.57
C GLY A 86 -9.29 5.26 15.06
N PRO A 87 -9.70 4.37 15.98
CA PRO A 87 -9.73 4.64 17.42
C PRO A 87 -8.35 4.92 18.07
N VAL A 88 -7.26 4.52 17.43
CA VAL A 88 -5.90 4.79 17.93
C VAL A 88 -5.56 6.28 17.89
N VAL A 89 -6.20 7.02 16.98
CA VAL A 89 -5.97 8.47 16.83
C VAL A 89 -6.94 9.26 17.69
N GLU A 90 -6.42 10.11 18.53
CA GLU A 90 -7.17 10.96 19.44
C GLU A 90 -7.31 12.41 18.91
N HIS A 91 -8.19 13.19 19.54
CA HIS A 91 -8.26 14.63 19.27
C HIS A 91 -6.98 15.32 19.76
N GLY A 92 -6.42 16.17 18.93
CA GLY A 92 -5.21 16.92 19.25
C GLY A 92 -3.90 16.23 18.92
N ASP A 93 -3.94 15.00 18.43
CA ASP A 93 -2.73 14.27 18.00
C ASP A 93 -2.02 14.98 16.83
N VAL A 94 -0.71 14.82 16.81
CA VAL A 94 0.13 15.06 15.64
C VAL A 94 0.46 13.71 15.02
N ILE A 95 -0.03 13.44 13.81
CA ILE A 95 0.14 12.15 13.15
C ILE A 95 0.93 12.25 11.85
N ALA A 96 1.69 11.22 11.53
CA ALA A 96 2.25 11.00 10.19
C ALA A 96 1.46 9.95 9.43
N MET A 97 1.22 10.19 8.16
CA MET A 97 0.58 9.23 7.23
C MET A 97 1.33 9.23 5.91
N ASP A 98 1.66 8.07 5.39
CA ASP A 98 2.30 7.98 4.08
C ASP A 98 1.30 8.06 2.91
N SER A 99 1.82 7.93 1.68
CA SER A 99 1.05 7.97 0.44
C SER A 99 0.34 6.65 0.11
N SER A 100 0.32 5.67 1.02
CA SER A 100 -0.29 4.38 0.77
C SER A 100 -1.81 4.44 0.68
N THR A 101 -2.39 3.50 -0.05
CA THR A 101 -3.85 3.42 -0.15
C THR A 101 -4.50 2.96 1.15
N THR A 102 -3.81 2.19 2.00
CA THR A 102 -4.34 1.82 3.33
C THR A 102 -4.40 3.03 4.25
N CYS A 103 -3.36 3.89 4.24
CA CYS A 103 -3.41 5.18 4.95
C CYS A 103 -4.51 6.09 4.43
N PHE A 104 -4.80 6.09 3.13
CA PHE A 104 -5.91 6.84 2.57
C PHE A 104 -7.27 6.35 3.11
N TYR A 105 -7.48 5.03 3.26
CA TYR A 105 -8.69 4.50 3.91
C TYR A 105 -8.75 4.85 5.40
N LEU A 106 -7.62 4.82 6.11
CA LEU A 106 -7.55 5.30 7.49
C LEU A 106 -7.90 6.79 7.58
N ALA A 107 -7.40 7.62 6.67
CA ALA A 107 -7.69 9.05 6.66
C ALA A 107 -9.19 9.36 6.61
N HIS A 108 -9.98 8.55 5.89
CA HIS A 108 -11.45 8.66 5.89
C HIS A 108 -12.10 8.46 7.26
N GLN A 109 -11.47 7.71 8.17
CA GLN A 109 -11.96 7.46 9.52
C GLN A 109 -11.59 8.58 10.52
N LEU A 110 -10.77 9.54 10.10
CA LEU A 110 -10.20 10.57 10.96
C LEU A 110 -10.74 11.98 10.69
N LEU A 111 -11.66 12.13 9.74
CA LEU A 111 -12.14 13.44 9.28
C LEU A 111 -12.83 14.26 10.38
N ASP A 112 -13.41 13.60 11.38
CA ASP A 112 -14.09 14.24 12.51
C ASP A 112 -13.16 14.50 13.71
N ARG A 113 -11.86 14.16 13.59
CA ARG A 113 -10.90 14.43 14.66
C ARG A 113 -10.60 15.92 14.75
N ARG A 114 -10.79 16.51 15.96
CA ARG A 114 -10.57 17.94 16.20
C ARG A 114 -9.12 18.21 16.57
N ASN A 115 -8.60 19.37 16.14
CA ASN A 115 -7.25 19.83 16.42
C ASN A 115 -6.16 18.86 15.97
N LEU A 116 -6.45 18.05 14.95
CA LEU A 116 -5.51 17.10 14.38
C LEU A 116 -4.46 17.84 13.55
N VAL A 117 -3.21 17.41 13.64
CA VAL A 117 -2.14 17.82 12.75
C VAL A 117 -1.71 16.59 11.95
N VAL A 118 -1.75 16.68 10.63
CA VAL A 118 -1.42 15.58 9.73
C VAL A 118 -0.18 15.93 8.93
N VAL A 119 0.89 15.20 9.17
CA VAL A 119 2.13 15.27 8.37
C VAL A 119 2.07 14.16 7.32
N THR A 120 2.03 14.51 6.05
CA THR A 120 1.89 13.49 5.00
C THR A 120 2.66 13.83 3.74
N ASN A 121 3.27 12.81 3.11
CA ASN A 121 3.82 12.93 1.77
C ASN A 121 2.82 12.50 0.68
N GLY A 122 1.62 12.07 1.06
CA GLY A 122 0.58 11.60 0.15
C GLY A 122 -0.37 12.72 -0.29
N LEU A 123 -0.39 13.03 -1.59
CA LEU A 123 -1.27 14.08 -2.15
C LEU A 123 -2.75 13.77 -1.94
N ARG A 124 -3.15 12.49 -2.03
CA ARG A 124 -4.55 12.08 -1.86
C ARG A 124 -5.00 12.24 -0.40
N VAL A 125 -4.12 11.90 0.55
CA VAL A 125 -4.35 12.08 1.97
C VAL A 125 -4.45 13.58 2.30
N ALA A 126 -3.50 14.39 1.82
CA ALA A 126 -3.50 15.83 2.02
C ALA A 126 -4.79 16.48 1.50
N ASN A 127 -5.16 16.21 0.25
CA ASN A 127 -6.37 16.76 -0.35
C ASN A 127 -7.64 16.36 0.42
N LEU A 128 -7.73 15.10 0.85
CA LEU A 128 -8.88 14.61 1.60
C LEU A 128 -9.09 15.42 2.91
N PHE A 129 -8.02 15.61 3.67
CA PHE A 129 -8.11 16.40 4.90
C PHE A 129 -8.39 17.88 4.63
N MET A 130 -7.76 18.48 3.62
CA MET A 130 -7.99 19.87 3.24
C MET A 130 -9.44 20.14 2.82
N GLU A 131 -10.06 19.22 2.10
CA GLU A 131 -11.42 19.39 1.58
C GLU A 131 -12.50 19.03 2.60
N ARG A 132 -12.23 18.11 3.54
CA ARG A 132 -13.27 17.46 4.34
C ARG A 132 -13.05 17.51 5.85
N SER A 133 -12.01 18.19 6.33
CA SER A 133 -11.72 18.30 7.77
C SER A 133 -11.20 19.68 8.16
N THR A 134 -11.03 19.90 9.46
CA THR A 134 -10.37 21.09 10.03
C THR A 134 -8.92 20.85 10.43
N ALA A 135 -8.36 19.69 10.06
CA ALA A 135 -7.00 19.33 10.40
C ALA A 135 -5.98 20.27 9.74
N MET A 136 -4.92 20.59 10.47
CA MET A 136 -3.75 21.22 9.88
C MET A 136 -2.97 20.16 9.08
N VAL A 137 -2.70 20.44 7.81
CA VAL A 137 -1.93 19.52 6.95
C VAL A 137 -0.56 20.11 6.69
N LEU A 138 0.47 19.32 7.02
CA LEU A 138 1.87 19.62 6.72
C LEU A 138 2.37 18.65 5.66
N MET A 139 2.90 19.18 4.56
CA MET A 139 3.54 18.36 3.53
C MET A 139 5.02 18.68 3.43
N PRO A 140 5.90 17.65 3.36
CA PRO A 140 7.29 17.87 3.01
C PRO A 140 7.37 18.45 1.59
N GLY A 141 8.35 19.30 1.34
CA GLY A 141 8.69 19.72 -0.02
C GLY A 141 9.34 18.59 -0.81
N GLY A 142 9.48 18.76 -2.14
CA GLY A 142 10.19 17.77 -2.93
C GLY A 142 9.66 17.56 -4.34
N VAL A 143 9.92 16.37 -4.89
CA VAL A 143 9.52 15.96 -6.24
C VAL A 143 8.24 15.16 -6.18
N LEU A 144 7.29 15.51 -7.05
CA LEU A 144 6.02 14.77 -7.18
C LEU A 144 6.22 13.49 -7.99
N ARG A 145 5.91 12.34 -7.41
CA ARG A 145 5.79 11.06 -8.09
C ARG A 145 4.34 10.87 -8.54
N ARG A 146 4.12 11.05 -9.84
CA ARG A 146 2.77 11.07 -10.42
C ARG A 146 2.01 9.74 -10.20
N SER A 147 2.67 8.59 -10.41
CA SER A 147 2.05 7.27 -10.29
C SER A 147 1.63 6.94 -8.85
N ALA A 148 2.49 7.26 -7.89
CA ALA A 148 2.23 7.02 -6.48
C ALA A 148 1.30 8.07 -5.85
N GLY A 149 1.22 9.26 -6.45
CA GLY A 149 0.52 10.40 -5.86
C GLY A 149 1.22 10.88 -4.58
N SER A 150 2.55 10.83 -4.57
CA SER A 150 3.38 11.18 -3.42
C SER A 150 4.36 12.29 -3.71
N MET A 151 4.83 12.94 -2.67
CA MET A 151 5.95 13.89 -2.71
C MET A 151 7.15 13.25 -2.01
N VAL A 152 8.30 13.22 -2.68
CA VAL A 152 9.53 12.61 -2.16
C VAL A 152 10.71 13.55 -2.36
N GLY A 153 11.74 13.40 -1.56
CA GLY A 153 12.95 14.21 -1.64
C GLY A 153 13.45 14.60 -0.26
N PRO A 154 14.47 15.47 -0.21
CA PRO A 154 15.01 15.94 1.06
C PRO A 154 13.89 16.67 1.82
N ILE A 155 13.49 16.09 2.92
CA ILE A 155 12.51 16.70 3.83
C ILE A 155 13.29 17.74 4.62
N GLY A 156 12.92 19.01 4.44
CA GLY A 156 13.41 20.06 5.30
C GLY A 156 12.95 19.87 6.75
N ASP A 157 13.37 20.75 7.65
CA ASP A 157 12.92 20.72 9.03
C ASP A 157 11.42 21.13 9.14
N ILE A 158 10.54 20.21 8.69
CA ILE A 158 9.08 20.40 8.65
C ILE A 158 8.51 20.60 10.07
N LEU A 159 9.23 20.13 11.10
CA LEU A 159 8.83 20.26 12.49
C LEU A 159 9.59 21.37 13.22
N ALA A 160 10.35 22.19 12.48
CA ALA A 160 11.17 23.29 13.01
C ALA A 160 12.11 22.87 14.14
N GLY A 161 12.68 21.65 14.05
CA GLY A 161 13.67 21.10 14.98
C GLY A 161 13.16 20.84 16.40
N ARG A 162 11.89 21.05 16.69
CA ARG A 162 11.30 20.91 18.02
C ARG A 162 10.01 20.11 18.05
N GLY A 163 9.43 19.81 16.88
CA GLY A 163 8.20 19.05 16.77
C GLY A 163 8.46 17.55 16.98
N GLN A 164 7.48 16.89 17.55
CA GLN A 164 7.43 15.45 17.64
C GLN A 164 6.08 14.99 17.08
N ILE A 165 6.11 13.91 16.32
CA ILE A 165 4.91 13.26 15.81
C ILE A 165 4.51 12.20 16.84
N ASP A 166 3.26 12.22 17.29
CA ASP A 166 2.79 11.26 18.28
C ASP A 166 2.68 9.87 17.68
N LYS A 167 2.07 9.74 16.51
CA LYS A 167 1.78 8.44 15.88
C LYS A 167 2.05 8.50 14.38
N GLY A 168 2.79 7.51 13.87
CA GLY A 168 3.05 7.35 12.45
C GLY A 168 2.34 6.11 11.90
N PHE A 169 1.61 6.27 10.80
CA PHE A 169 0.92 5.19 10.10
C PHE A 169 1.53 5.03 8.70
N PHE A 170 2.03 3.84 8.42
CA PHE A 170 2.77 3.57 7.18
C PHE A 170 2.26 2.30 6.52
N GLY A 171 1.95 2.42 5.23
CA GLY A 171 1.77 1.24 4.39
C GLY A 171 3.11 0.61 4.02
N VAL A 172 3.08 -0.64 3.62
CA VAL A 172 4.27 -1.38 3.21
C VAL A 172 4.09 -1.99 1.83
N VAL A 173 5.19 -2.20 1.13
CA VAL A 173 5.23 -3.05 -0.06
C VAL A 173 5.59 -4.47 0.35
N GLY A 174 6.46 -4.61 1.33
CA GLY A 174 6.82 -5.85 1.99
C GLY A 174 7.28 -5.60 3.42
N LEU A 175 7.37 -6.65 4.21
CA LEU A 175 7.88 -6.61 5.57
C LEU A 175 8.47 -7.98 5.93
N SER A 176 9.46 -7.98 6.81
CA SER A 176 10.05 -9.22 7.31
C SER A 176 10.57 -9.06 8.73
N THR A 177 10.66 -10.17 9.45
CA THR A 177 11.22 -10.24 10.82
C THR A 177 12.73 -9.97 10.90
N THR A 178 13.39 -9.74 9.79
CA THR A 178 14.82 -9.43 9.75
C THR A 178 15.12 -8.00 9.27
N HIS A 179 14.24 -7.43 8.43
CA HIS A 179 14.47 -6.14 7.79
C HIS A 179 13.41 -5.09 8.13
N GLY A 180 12.41 -5.43 8.97
CA GLY A 180 11.34 -4.53 9.35
C GLY A 180 10.41 -4.18 8.18
N LEU A 181 10.03 -2.91 8.09
CA LEU A 181 9.10 -2.39 7.09
C LEU A 181 9.82 -1.92 5.83
N MET A 182 9.34 -2.33 4.66
CA MET A 182 10.06 -2.13 3.39
C MET A 182 9.22 -1.48 2.30
N ASP A 183 9.92 -0.77 1.40
CA ASP A 183 9.37 -0.16 0.20
C ASP A 183 10.22 -0.51 -1.04
N LEU A 184 9.64 -0.35 -2.24
CA LEU A 184 10.33 -0.61 -3.50
C LEU A 184 11.19 0.55 -3.97
N ALA A 185 10.70 1.78 -3.78
CA ALA A 185 11.35 2.98 -4.27
C ALA A 185 12.23 3.58 -3.17
N VAL A 186 13.49 3.83 -3.48
CA VAL A 186 14.44 4.40 -2.52
C VAL A 186 13.97 5.76 -1.98
N GLU A 187 13.39 6.60 -2.83
CA GLU A 187 12.91 7.92 -2.44
C GLU A 187 11.72 7.85 -1.49
N GLU A 188 10.81 6.89 -1.70
CA GLU A 188 9.70 6.63 -0.77
C GLU A 188 10.22 6.10 0.56
N ALA A 189 11.10 5.11 0.51
CA ALA A 189 11.71 4.54 1.71
C ALA A 189 12.45 5.61 2.53
N GLN A 190 13.22 6.50 1.88
CA GLN A 190 13.89 7.60 2.56
C GLN A 190 12.91 8.58 3.21
N THR A 191 11.83 8.93 2.50
CA THR A 191 10.79 9.82 3.02
C THR A 191 10.06 9.19 4.20
N LYS A 192 9.67 7.92 4.09
CA LYS A 192 9.04 7.16 5.19
C LYS A 192 9.97 7.00 6.38
N LYS A 193 11.26 6.71 6.14
CA LYS A 193 12.27 6.59 7.20
C LYS A 193 12.39 7.86 8.01
N PHE A 194 12.47 9.01 7.34
CA PHE A 194 12.50 10.31 8.01
C PHE A 194 11.26 10.53 8.87
N LEU A 195 10.07 10.27 8.33
CA LEU A 195 8.81 10.44 9.06
C LEU A 195 8.71 9.47 10.23
N ALA A 196 9.07 8.20 10.04
CA ALA A 196 9.04 7.17 11.09
C ALA A 196 9.99 7.51 12.26
N GLN A 197 11.19 8.01 11.96
CA GLN A 197 12.15 8.45 12.98
C GLN A 197 11.67 9.67 13.79
N ALA A 198 10.78 10.49 13.23
CA ALA A 198 10.18 11.62 13.93
C ALA A 198 8.96 11.21 14.79
N CYS A 199 8.47 9.98 14.66
CA CYS A 199 7.31 9.49 15.39
C CYS A 199 7.68 8.86 16.72
N ARG A 200 6.83 9.06 17.73
CA ARG A 200 6.94 8.38 19.02
C ARG A 200 6.52 6.92 18.92
N THR A 201 5.49 6.63 18.12
CA THR A 201 5.00 5.28 17.84
C THR A 201 4.81 5.09 16.35
N VAL A 202 5.15 3.91 15.84
CA VAL A 202 5.09 3.56 14.42
C VAL A 202 4.16 2.36 14.22
N TYR A 203 3.17 2.53 13.40
CA TYR A 203 2.18 1.52 13.06
C TYR A 203 2.27 1.17 11.59
N ALA A 204 2.42 -0.12 11.27
CA ALA A 204 2.26 -0.59 9.90
C ALA A 204 0.79 -0.94 9.62
N VAL A 205 0.26 -0.44 8.51
CA VAL A 205 -1.12 -0.67 8.08
C VAL A 205 -1.13 -1.26 6.67
N PHE A 206 -1.55 -2.52 6.50
CA PHE A 206 -1.41 -3.22 5.23
C PHE A 206 -2.43 -4.37 5.09
N ASP A 207 -2.86 -4.63 3.87
CA ASP A 207 -3.64 -5.83 3.57
C ASP A 207 -2.75 -7.08 3.56
N SER A 208 -3.32 -8.25 3.95
CA SER A 208 -2.60 -9.52 4.11
C SER A 208 -1.80 -9.96 2.88
N THR A 209 -2.14 -9.44 1.68
CA THR A 209 -1.37 -9.75 0.46
C THR A 209 0.06 -9.17 0.47
N LYS A 210 0.39 -8.33 1.45
CA LYS A 210 1.73 -7.75 1.63
C LYS A 210 2.62 -8.55 2.57
N ALA A 211 2.04 -9.46 3.34
CA ALA A 211 2.80 -10.36 4.19
C ALA A 211 3.80 -11.20 3.37
N ASP A 212 4.93 -11.49 3.98
CA ASP A 212 5.99 -12.32 3.39
C ASP A 212 6.54 -11.83 2.04
N ARG A 213 6.22 -10.56 1.67
CA ARG A 213 6.82 -9.93 0.50
C ARG A 213 8.11 -9.24 0.89
N PHE A 214 9.11 -9.46 0.08
CA PHE A 214 10.36 -8.72 0.18
C PHE A 214 10.28 -7.47 -0.71
N ALA A 215 10.75 -6.33 -0.18
CA ALA A 215 11.02 -5.14 -0.96
C ALA A 215 12.48 -4.68 -0.72
N LEU A 216 12.98 -3.79 -1.58
CA LEU A 216 14.41 -3.54 -1.66
C LEU A 216 14.94 -2.63 -0.54
N HIS A 217 14.12 -1.73 -0.02
CA HIS A 217 14.57 -0.67 0.89
C HIS A 217 13.81 -0.70 2.20
N SER A 218 14.50 -0.98 3.31
CA SER A 218 13.94 -0.84 4.66
C SER A 218 13.81 0.64 5.03
N PHE A 219 12.69 0.98 5.68
CA PHE A 219 12.44 2.34 6.18
C PHE A 219 12.15 2.40 7.68
N ALA A 220 11.81 1.29 8.34
CA ALA A 220 11.70 1.20 9.78
C ALA A 220 12.21 -0.16 10.25
N ASP A 221 13.14 -0.14 11.19
CA ASP A 221 13.70 -1.33 11.81
C ASP A 221 12.73 -1.89 12.87
N LEU A 222 12.94 -3.14 13.30
CA LEU A 222 12.02 -3.85 14.20
C LEU A 222 11.74 -3.11 15.51
N ASP A 223 12.78 -2.50 16.08
CA ASP A 223 12.73 -1.76 17.35
C ASP A 223 11.92 -0.46 17.28
N GLN A 224 11.66 0.04 16.06
CA GLN A 224 10.84 1.21 15.83
C GLN A 224 9.34 0.88 15.70
N ILE A 225 8.99 -0.38 15.44
CA ILE A 225 7.63 -0.80 15.15
C ILE A 225 6.85 -1.03 16.44
N THR A 226 5.76 -0.30 16.63
CA THR A 226 4.88 -0.45 17.79
C THR A 226 3.87 -1.57 17.59
N ALA A 227 3.19 -1.61 16.45
CA ALA A 227 2.22 -2.64 16.12
C ALA A 227 1.95 -2.73 14.61
N LEU A 228 1.40 -3.87 14.20
CA LEU A 228 0.96 -4.18 12.85
C LEU A 228 -0.57 -4.27 12.80
N TYR A 229 -1.19 -3.68 11.80
CA TYR A 229 -2.63 -3.78 11.55
C TYR A 229 -2.87 -4.37 10.17
N THR A 230 -3.57 -5.51 10.13
CA THR A 230 -3.84 -6.25 8.88
C THR A 230 -5.23 -6.89 8.92
N ASP A 231 -5.59 -7.60 7.86
CA ASP A 231 -6.86 -8.32 7.73
C ASP A 231 -6.70 -9.83 7.99
N SER A 232 -7.83 -10.50 8.15
CA SER A 232 -7.92 -11.93 8.46
C SER A 232 -7.40 -12.89 7.38
N GLY A 233 -6.89 -12.38 6.26
CA GLY A 233 -6.15 -13.19 5.29
C GLY A 233 -4.71 -13.49 5.69
N ILE A 234 -4.24 -12.98 6.83
CA ILE A 234 -2.90 -13.24 7.36
C ILE A 234 -2.81 -14.66 7.94
N SER A 235 -1.64 -15.30 7.88
CA SER A 235 -1.43 -16.62 8.47
C SER A 235 -1.15 -16.54 9.98
N ASP A 236 -1.53 -17.58 10.72
CA ASP A 236 -1.22 -17.68 12.15
C ASP A 236 0.28 -17.66 12.40
N ALA A 237 1.07 -18.32 11.54
CA ALA A 237 2.54 -18.31 11.62
C ALA A 237 3.12 -16.90 11.54
N PHE A 238 2.59 -16.05 10.65
CA PHE A 238 3.01 -14.65 10.58
C PHE A 238 2.73 -13.92 11.89
N VAL A 239 1.56 -14.12 12.48
CA VAL A 239 1.18 -13.50 13.76
C VAL A 239 2.11 -13.96 14.88
N GLU A 240 2.39 -15.27 14.96
CA GLU A 240 3.29 -15.87 15.95
C GLU A 240 4.72 -15.31 15.82
N ASP A 241 5.26 -15.24 14.59
CA ASP A 241 6.62 -14.76 14.33
C ASP A 241 6.81 -13.29 14.79
N TRP A 242 5.85 -12.42 14.48
CA TRP A 242 5.93 -11.02 14.86
C TRP A 242 5.66 -10.79 16.34
N THR A 243 4.74 -11.53 16.94
CA THR A 243 4.46 -11.47 18.38
C THR A 243 5.66 -11.97 19.21
N ALA A 244 6.38 -12.98 18.71
CA ALA A 244 7.61 -13.46 19.37
C ALA A 244 8.72 -12.39 19.42
N LEU A 245 8.68 -11.40 18.53
CA LEU A 245 9.57 -10.23 18.55
C LEU A 245 9.07 -9.09 19.46
N GLY A 246 7.93 -9.28 20.13
CA GLY A 246 7.32 -8.27 21.01
C GLY A 246 6.52 -7.20 20.24
N ILE A 247 6.17 -7.45 18.98
CA ILE A 247 5.39 -6.53 18.16
C ILE A 247 3.94 -7.04 18.09
N ASP A 248 3.00 -6.22 18.53
CA ASP A 248 1.57 -6.57 18.53
C ASP A 248 1.04 -6.64 17.08
N VAL A 249 0.26 -7.69 16.79
CA VAL A 249 -0.41 -7.87 15.50
C VAL A 249 -1.92 -7.83 15.68
N HIS A 250 -2.54 -6.78 15.16
CA HIS A 250 -3.99 -6.59 15.19
C HIS A 250 -4.61 -7.09 13.90
N VAL A 251 -5.36 -8.18 13.98
CA VAL A 251 -6.01 -8.82 12.84
C VAL A 251 -7.48 -8.42 12.78
N THR A 252 -7.90 -7.75 11.73
CA THR A 252 -9.27 -7.30 11.52
C THR A 252 -10.04 -8.34 10.71
N THR A 253 -11.21 -8.78 11.21
CA THR A 253 -12.11 -9.65 10.46
C THR A 253 -12.81 -8.88 9.33
N LEU A 254 -12.94 -9.52 8.18
CA LEU A 254 -13.69 -8.97 7.07
C LEU A 254 -15.16 -9.41 7.20
N ASP A 255 -16.08 -8.44 7.32
CA ASP A 255 -17.52 -8.73 7.36
C ASP A 255 -17.95 -9.38 6.05
N SER A 256 -18.51 -10.57 6.12
CA SER A 256 -18.99 -11.34 4.95
C SER A 256 -20.30 -10.79 4.33
N SER A 257 -20.84 -9.67 4.85
CA SER A 257 -22.19 -9.18 4.52
C SER A 257 -22.26 -8.13 3.41
N ALA A 258 -21.16 -7.72 2.79
CA ALA A 258 -21.17 -6.67 1.75
C ALA A 258 -21.24 -7.20 0.30
N GLY A 259 -21.40 -8.50 0.08
CA GLY A 259 -21.35 -9.14 -1.25
C GLY A 259 -22.68 -9.46 -1.91
N SER A 260 -23.86 -9.04 -1.38
CA SER A 260 -25.16 -9.49 -1.91
C SER A 260 -26.18 -8.38 -2.19
N ALA A 261 -25.75 -7.25 -2.72
CA ALA A 261 -26.65 -6.16 -3.14
C ALA A 261 -26.48 -5.76 -4.62
N GLU A 262 -26.31 -6.75 -5.53
CA GLU A 262 -26.51 -6.54 -6.96
C GLU A 262 -27.25 -7.74 -7.52
N GLY A 263 -28.56 -7.57 -7.75
CA GLY A 263 -29.32 -8.52 -8.55
C GLY A 263 -30.75 -8.76 -8.11
N ASP A 264 -31.61 -7.78 -8.09
CA ASP A 264 -33.03 -8.02 -8.39
C ASP A 264 -33.73 -6.76 -8.96
N VAL A 265 -33.46 -6.48 -10.20
CA VAL A 265 -34.39 -5.64 -10.98
C VAL A 265 -35.40 -6.58 -11.63
N ARG A 266 -36.48 -6.85 -10.93
CA ARG A 266 -37.67 -7.53 -11.49
C ARG A 266 -38.24 -6.71 -12.63
N LYS A 267 -38.27 -7.33 -13.80
CA LYS A 267 -39.17 -6.97 -14.89
C LYS A 267 -40.59 -6.95 -14.31
N GLY A 268 -41.20 -5.79 -14.32
CA GLY A 268 -42.64 -5.59 -14.13
C GLY A 268 -43.25 -5.21 -15.47
N GLU A 269 -44.00 -6.13 -16.03
CA GLU A 269 -44.91 -5.93 -17.16
C GLU A 269 -46.01 -4.90 -16.81
N ARG A 270 -46.25 -3.94 -17.65
CA ARG A 270 -47.50 -3.60 -18.40
C ARG A 270 -47.33 -2.30 -19.12
#